data_5041db7de59c85e3ccfcad7889639420
#
_entry.id   5041db7de59c85e3ccfcad7889639420
#
_cell.length_a   1.000
_cell.length_b   1.000
_cell.length_c   1.000
_cell.angle_alpha   90.00
_cell.angle_beta   90.00
_cell.angle_gamma   90.00
#
_symmetry.space_group_name_H-M   'P 1'
#
loop_
_entity.id
_entity.type
_entity.pdbx_description
1 polymer ?
#
loop_
_entity_poly.entity_id
_entity_poly.type
_entity_poly.pdbx_seq_one_letter_code
_entity_poly.pdbx_strand_id
1 'polypeptide(L)'
;MKSPLRLFQRSIAARRFGVVIFLAGLLLCNAASFAAAQTAAFAPSRKAAAECSAKLSKLEAFPGKRKSGETQTMKLSENEINSYLALDLSAQFHPCLKSLVTVFEENRLKATATIDFDRLGMTSSKLLSKLISLIFSGVHTIAADGQLVAKDGKAQFKMNQALFDGSALSKPLIEGIISAVGRKQNPPFDPLQPSEMPYEINKVDVHPRYIIVYQ
;
A
#
# COMPACT_ATOMS: atom_id res chain seq x y z
N MET A 1 26.78 -6.34 24.55
CA MET A 1 26.76 -7.11 23.28
C MET A 1 25.30 -7.26 22.84
N LYS A 2 24.87 -6.56 21.78
CA LYS A 2 23.51 -6.66 21.23
C LYS A 2 23.50 -7.84 20.25
N SER A 3 22.64 -8.82 20.46
CA SER A 3 22.63 -10.08 19.71
C SER A 3 22.32 -9.83 18.20
N PRO A 4 23.02 -10.49 17.29
CA PRO A 4 22.82 -10.35 15.84
C PRO A 4 21.41 -10.77 15.36
N LEU A 5 20.68 -11.56 16.16
CA LEU A 5 19.31 -11.97 15.85
C LEU A 5 18.32 -10.81 15.72
N ARG A 6 18.48 -9.73 16.49
CA ARG A 6 17.56 -8.57 16.43
C ARG A 6 17.74 -7.72 15.18
N LEU A 7 18.93 -7.68 14.62
CA LEU A 7 19.20 -6.98 13.37
C LEU A 7 18.63 -7.75 12.17
N PHE A 8 18.71 -9.10 12.21
CA PHE A 8 18.16 -9.97 11.16
C PHE A 8 16.62 -9.93 11.14
N GLN A 9 15.96 -9.95 12.29
CA GLN A 9 14.50 -9.80 12.37
C GLN A 9 14.00 -8.43 11.89
N ARG A 10 14.75 -7.35 12.16
CA ARG A 10 14.40 -6.00 11.65
C ARG A 10 14.52 -5.90 10.13
N SER A 11 15.50 -6.55 9.54
CA SER A 11 15.69 -6.58 8.08
C SER A 11 14.57 -7.36 7.38
N ILE A 12 14.12 -8.47 7.95
CA ILE A 12 13.02 -9.30 7.40
C ILE A 12 11.68 -8.57 7.49
N ALA A 13 11.39 -7.93 8.64
CA ALA A 13 10.17 -7.15 8.82
C ALA A 13 10.11 -5.94 7.85
N ALA A 14 11.24 -5.24 7.66
CA ALA A 14 11.33 -4.11 6.74
C ALA A 14 11.12 -4.53 5.27
N ARG A 15 11.62 -5.71 4.86
CA ARG A 15 11.42 -6.25 3.50
C ARG A 15 9.97 -6.66 3.26
N ARG A 16 9.32 -7.31 4.25
CA ARG A 16 7.89 -7.67 4.17
C ARG A 16 6.99 -6.44 4.14
N PHE A 17 7.37 -5.40 4.88
CA PHE A 17 6.72 -4.10 4.87
C PHE A 17 6.74 -3.48 3.45
N GLY A 18 7.87 -3.51 2.76
CA GLY A 18 8.00 -3.01 1.40
C GLY A 18 7.07 -3.69 0.39
N VAL A 19 6.88 -5.03 0.47
CA VAL A 19 6.01 -5.77 -0.46
C VAL A 19 4.55 -5.41 -0.29
N VAL A 20 4.05 -5.41 0.93
CA VAL A 20 2.61 -5.24 1.17
C VAL A 20 2.21 -3.78 1.07
N ILE A 21 3.05 -2.84 1.52
CA ILE A 21 2.83 -1.41 1.24
C ILE A 21 3.03 -1.13 -0.24
N PHE A 22 3.97 -1.78 -0.92
CA PHE A 22 4.15 -1.63 -2.35
C PHE A 22 2.90 -2.13 -3.10
N LEU A 23 2.35 -3.30 -2.73
CA LEU A 23 1.10 -3.82 -3.28
C LEU A 23 -0.13 -3.01 -2.85
N ALA A 24 -0.12 -2.40 -1.67
CA ALA A 24 -1.22 -1.61 -1.11
C ALA A 24 -1.08 -0.09 -1.32
N GLY A 25 0.15 0.44 -1.36
CA GLY A 25 0.42 1.86 -1.58
C GLY A 25 0.28 2.32 -3.03
N LEU A 26 -0.04 1.39 -3.92
CA LEU A 26 -0.14 1.61 -5.36
C LEU A 26 -1.55 1.99 -5.83
N LEU A 27 -2.27 2.81 -5.10
CA LEU A 27 -3.71 2.96 -5.28
C LEU A 27 -4.17 4.37 -5.51
N LEU A 28 -4.73 4.65 -6.65
CA LEU A 28 -5.64 5.79 -6.81
C LEU A 28 -6.12 6.08 -8.23
N CYS A 29 -7.38 5.78 -8.62
CA CYS A 29 -8.35 6.60 -9.35
C CYS A 29 -9.28 6.03 -10.40
N ASN A 30 -10.48 6.36 -10.51
CA ASN A 30 -11.33 7.11 -11.48
C ASN A 30 -12.76 7.29 -10.99
N ALA A 31 -13.34 8.47 -11.22
CA ALA A 31 -14.72 8.72 -10.90
C ALA A 31 -15.66 8.43 -12.09
N ALA A 32 -16.52 7.47 -11.91
CA ALA A 32 -17.86 7.51 -12.42
C ALA A 32 -18.73 6.82 -11.35
N SER A 33 -19.64 7.58 -10.76
CA SER A 33 -20.65 7.11 -9.80
C SER A 33 -20.08 6.53 -8.50
N PHE A 34 -19.55 7.39 -7.61
CA PHE A 34 -19.63 7.13 -6.19
C PHE A 34 -21.09 7.29 -5.74
N ALA A 35 -21.97 6.36 -6.16
CA ALA A 35 -23.09 6.03 -5.33
C ALA A 35 -22.46 5.59 -4.00
N ALA A 36 -22.88 6.19 -2.89
CA ALA A 36 -22.48 5.81 -1.55
C ALA A 36 -22.84 4.32 -1.32
N ALA A 37 -22.03 3.43 -1.86
CA ALA A 37 -21.92 2.09 -1.35
C ALA A 37 -21.32 2.29 0.03
N GLN A 38 -22.17 2.24 1.05
CA GLN A 38 -21.76 2.03 2.43
C GLN A 38 -20.79 0.86 2.35
N THR A 39 -19.49 1.17 2.46
CA THR A 39 -18.48 0.13 2.60
C THR A 39 -18.87 -0.61 3.88
N ALA A 40 -19.44 -1.79 3.72
CA ALA A 40 -19.60 -2.70 4.85
C ALA A 40 -18.24 -2.72 5.54
N ALA A 41 -18.22 -2.33 6.83
CA ALA A 41 -16.98 -2.14 7.55
C ALA A 41 -16.17 -3.44 7.42
N PHE A 42 -14.99 -3.35 6.78
CA PHE A 42 -14.13 -4.51 6.60
C PHE A 42 -13.76 -5.06 7.98
N ALA A 43 -14.14 -6.30 8.26
CA ALA A 43 -13.80 -6.98 9.50
C ALA A 43 -12.57 -7.87 9.26
N PRO A 44 -11.39 -7.49 9.80
CA PRO A 44 -10.16 -8.24 9.59
C PRO A 44 -10.21 -9.62 10.29
N SER A 45 -9.69 -10.64 9.61
CA SER A 45 -9.64 -12.03 10.07
C SER A 45 -8.21 -12.43 10.41
N ARG A 46 -7.97 -12.92 11.64
CA ARG A 46 -6.66 -13.47 12.04
C ARG A 46 -6.21 -14.63 11.15
N LYS A 47 -7.15 -15.50 10.74
CA LYS A 47 -6.86 -16.61 9.83
C LYS A 47 -6.37 -16.08 8.48
N ALA A 48 -7.09 -15.13 7.88
CA ALA A 48 -6.72 -14.55 6.59
C ALA A 48 -5.36 -13.80 6.65
N ALA A 49 -5.09 -13.08 7.74
CA ALA A 49 -3.79 -12.44 7.96
C ALA A 49 -2.65 -13.45 8.02
N ALA A 50 -2.83 -14.55 8.76
CA ALA A 50 -1.84 -15.64 8.85
C ALA A 50 -1.61 -16.33 7.50
N GLU A 51 -2.67 -16.56 6.71
CA GLU A 51 -2.55 -17.10 5.35
C GLU A 51 -1.76 -16.17 4.43
N CYS A 52 -2.04 -14.86 4.48
CA CYS A 52 -1.26 -13.85 3.76
C CYS A 52 0.22 -13.88 4.18
N SER A 53 0.50 -13.84 5.47
CA SER A 53 1.85 -13.90 6.02
C SER A 53 2.62 -15.15 5.56
N ALA A 54 1.97 -16.31 5.55
CA ALA A 54 2.56 -17.56 5.07
C ALA A 54 2.88 -17.51 3.57
N LYS A 55 2.00 -16.93 2.76
CA LYS A 55 2.21 -16.74 1.32
C LYS A 55 3.36 -15.77 1.05
N LEU A 56 3.42 -14.63 1.77
CA LEU A 56 4.54 -13.69 1.67
C LEU A 56 5.88 -14.33 2.05
N SER A 57 5.89 -15.21 3.07
CA SER A 57 7.09 -15.96 3.44
C SER A 57 7.56 -16.91 2.33
N LYS A 58 6.63 -17.51 1.58
CA LYS A 58 6.97 -18.35 0.43
C LYS A 58 7.55 -17.52 -0.71
N LEU A 59 6.95 -16.36 -1.01
CA LEU A 59 7.49 -15.42 -2.01
C LEU A 59 8.92 -14.96 -1.65
N GLU A 60 9.16 -14.64 -0.38
CA GLU A 60 10.47 -14.24 0.13
C GLU A 60 11.53 -15.34 0.03
N ALA A 61 11.13 -16.58 0.29
CA ALA A 61 12.04 -17.74 0.29
C ALA A 61 12.35 -18.30 -1.10
N PHE A 62 11.51 -18.02 -2.10
CA PHE A 62 11.60 -18.64 -3.43
C PHE A 62 12.88 -18.27 -4.18
N PRO A 63 13.34 -17.00 -4.26
CA PRO A 63 14.55 -16.66 -4.99
C PRO A 63 15.79 -17.43 -4.53
N GLY A 64 15.92 -17.65 -3.20
CA GLY A 64 17.05 -18.36 -2.63
C GLY A 64 17.00 -19.91 -2.80
N LYS A 65 15.87 -20.46 -3.25
CA LYS A 65 15.64 -21.90 -3.43
C LYS A 65 15.35 -22.28 -4.88
N ARG A 66 15.13 -21.30 -5.73
CA ARG A 66 14.74 -21.48 -7.14
C ARG A 66 15.83 -22.19 -7.94
N LYS A 67 15.44 -23.23 -8.67
CA LYS A 67 16.27 -23.82 -9.72
C LYS A 67 16.24 -22.99 -10.98
N SER A 68 17.22 -23.14 -11.84
CA SER A 68 17.27 -22.39 -13.11
C SER A 68 16.00 -22.66 -13.93
N GLY A 69 15.30 -21.59 -14.33
CA GLY A 69 14.06 -21.66 -15.12
C GLY A 69 12.78 -21.98 -14.32
N GLU A 70 12.86 -22.18 -13.02
CA GLU A 70 11.68 -22.39 -12.18
C GLU A 70 10.92 -21.09 -11.95
N THR A 71 9.60 -21.14 -12.03
CA THR A 71 8.69 -20.00 -11.80
C THR A 71 7.71 -20.32 -10.69
N GLN A 72 7.25 -19.30 -9.97
CA GLN A 72 6.23 -19.44 -8.94
C GLN A 72 5.07 -18.49 -9.21
N THR A 73 3.85 -18.98 -9.02
CA THR A 73 2.63 -18.16 -9.08
C THR A 73 1.92 -18.22 -7.73
N MET A 74 1.50 -17.07 -7.22
CA MET A 74 0.83 -16.97 -5.93
C MET A 74 -0.44 -16.13 -6.01
N LYS A 75 -1.57 -16.69 -5.60
CA LYS A 75 -2.84 -15.96 -5.46
C LYS A 75 -2.99 -15.41 -4.05
N LEU A 76 -3.25 -14.10 -3.95
CA LEU A 76 -3.54 -13.38 -2.70
C LEU A 76 -4.94 -12.77 -2.81
N SER A 77 -5.84 -13.12 -1.91
CA SER A 77 -7.19 -12.54 -1.88
C SER A 77 -7.19 -11.15 -1.22
N GLU A 78 -8.17 -10.35 -1.57
CA GLU A 78 -8.43 -9.04 -0.96
C GLU A 78 -8.56 -9.12 0.56
N ASN A 79 -9.28 -10.15 1.04
CA ASN A 79 -9.45 -10.36 2.48
C ASN A 79 -8.12 -10.71 3.18
N GLU A 80 -7.28 -11.55 2.57
CA GLU A 80 -5.94 -11.87 3.11
C GLU A 80 -5.09 -10.62 3.21
N ILE A 81 -5.02 -9.83 2.14
CA ILE A 81 -4.20 -8.60 2.10
C ILE A 81 -4.70 -7.58 3.12
N ASN A 82 -5.99 -7.27 3.13
CA ASN A 82 -6.55 -6.29 4.06
C ASN A 82 -6.46 -6.74 5.52
N SER A 83 -6.63 -8.03 5.79
CA SER A 83 -6.45 -8.57 7.14
C SER A 83 -5.00 -8.47 7.61
N TYR A 84 -4.05 -8.75 6.74
CA TYR A 84 -2.63 -8.62 7.04
C TYR A 84 -2.23 -7.14 7.25
N LEU A 85 -2.73 -6.23 6.41
CA LEU A 85 -2.52 -4.78 6.58
C LEU A 85 -3.03 -4.31 7.95
N ALA A 86 -4.24 -4.72 8.34
CA ALA A 86 -4.88 -4.26 9.56
C ALA A 86 -4.30 -4.88 10.84
N LEU A 87 -3.91 -6.16 10.84
CA LEU A 87 -3.59 -6.90 12.05
C LEU A 87 -2.09 -7.11 12.27
N ASP A 88 -1.30 -7.23 11.20
CA ASP A 88 0.11 -7.56 11.32
C ASP A 88 1.02 -6.41 10.89
N LEU A 89 0.58 -5.60 9.92
CA LEU A 89 1.41 -4.53 9.36
C LEU A 89 1.13 -3.16 9.95
N SER A 90 -0.09 -2.90 10.43
CA SER A 90 -0.50 -1.58 10.95
C SER A 90 0.39 -1.05 12.08
N ALA A 91 0.93 -1.93 12.92
CA ALA A 91 1.87 -1.57 13.97
C ALA A 91 3.23 -1.06 13.46
N GLN A 92 3.55 -1.31 12.19
CA GLN A 92 4.79 -0.89 11.53
C GLN A 92 4.61 0.36 10.67
N PHE A 93 3.37 0.81 10.46
CA PHE A 93 3.11 2.06 9.74
C PHE A 93 3.73 3.25 10.47
N HIS A 94 4.22 4.22 9.70
CA HIS A 94 4.53 5.51 10.29
C HIS A 94 3.25 6.07 10.94
N PRO A 95 3.33 6.71 12.12
CA PRO A 95 2.16 7.17 12.88
C PRO A 95 1.18 8.08 12.14
N CYS A 96 1.59 8.66 11.00
CA CYS A 96 0.66 9.42 10.14
C CYS A 96 -0.33 8.52 9.38
N LEU A 97 -0.02 7.25 9.12
CA LEU A 97 -0.92 6.31 8.46
C LEU A 97 -1.63 5.45 9.51
N LYS A 98 -2.92 5.72 9.74
CA LYS A 98 -3.73 5.02 10.76
C LYS A 98 -4.34 3.73 10.23
N SER A 99 -4.79 3.73 9.00
CA SER A 99 -5.37 2.55 8.35
C SER A 99 -5.21 2.61 6.85
N LEU A 100 -5.22 1.43 6.23
CA LEU A 100 -5.22 1.28 4.78
C LEU A 100 -6.07 0.07 4.43
N VAL A 101 -7.08 0.26 3.58
CA VAL A 101 -7.97 -0.79 3.08
C VAL A 101 -7.97 -0.75 1.56
N THR A 102 -7.95 -1.92 0.93
CA THR A 102 -7.87 -2.07 -0.53
C THR A 102 -9.08 -2.82 -1.07
N VAL A 103 -9.54 -2.47 -2.26
CA VAL A 103 -10.56 -3.19 -3.02
C VAL A 103 -10.02 -3.47 -4.41
N PHE A 104 -10.09 -4.74 -4.83
CA PHE A 104 -9.61 -5.18 -6.14
C PHE A 104 -10.78 -5.35 -7.11
N GLU A 105 -10.67 -4.70 -8.26
CA GLU A 105 -11.54 -4.84 -9.41
C GLU A 105 -10.72 -5.32 -10.63
N GLU A 106 -11.35 -5.60 -11.74
CA GLU A 106 -10.63 -6.04 -12.95
C GLU A 106 -9.67 -4.95 -13.43
N ASN A 107 -8.36 -5.23 -13.40
CA ASN A 107 -7.27 -4.31 -13.76
C ASN A 107 -7.31 -2.96 -12.99
N ARG A 108 -8.03 -2.90 -11.88
CA ARG A 108 -8.21 -1.71 -11.06
C ARG A 108 -8.07 -2.02 -9.58
N LEU A 109 -7.64 -1.03 -8.89
CA LEU A 109 -7.36 -1.13 -7.47
C LEU A 109 -7.85 0.16 -6.80
N LYS A 110 -8.70 0.05 -5.77
CA LYS A 110 -9.15 1.17 -4.93
C LYS A 110 -8.51 1.04 -3.56
N ALA A 111 -8.08 2.16 -2.95
CA ALA A 111 -7.64 2.20 -1.56
C ALA A 111 -8.28 3.35 -0.80
N THR A 112 -8.49 3.07 0.45
CA THR A 112 -8.91 4.05 1.42
C THR A 112 -7.87 4.09 2.54
N ALA A 113 -7.22 5.23 2.71
CA ALA A 113 -6.25 5.48 3.75
C ALA A 113 -6.78 6.50 4.75
N THR A 114 -6.65 6.22 6.04
CA THR A 114 -6.88 7.21 7.11
C THR A 114 -5.53 7.78 7.53
N ILE A 115 -5.37 9.10 7.41
CA ILE A 115 -4.11 9.81 7.59
C ILE A 115 -4.23 10.86 8.68
N ASP A 116 -3.30 10.83 9.61
CA ASP A 116 -3.10 11.87 10.65
C ASP A 116 -2.12 12.91 10.08
N PHE A 117 -2.66 14.03 9.64
CA PHE A 117 -1.90 15.09 8.99
C PHE A 117 -0.98 15.83 9.95
N ASP A 118 -1.33 15.89 11.24
CA ASP A 118 -0.48 16.51 12.24
C ASP A 118 0.86 15.75 12.39
N ARG A 119 0.83 14.44 12.16
CA ARG A 119 2.01 13.57 12.19
C ARG A 119 2.71 13.43 10.83
N LEU A 120 2.07 13.85 9.74
CA LEU A 120 2.67 13.78 8.41
C LEU A 120 3.80 14.81 8.25
N GLY A 121 3.71 15.96 8.93
CA GLY A 121 4.77 16.97 8.95
C GLY A 121 5.01 17.61 7.59
N MET A 122 3.95 17.98 6.85
CA MET A 122 4.02 18.67 5.56
C MET A 122 4.48 20.12 5.64
N THR A 123 5.28 20.49 6.63
CA THR A 123 5.65 21.88 6.98
C THR A 123 6.93 22.34 6.30
N SER A 124 7.05 22.28 4.97
CA SER A 124 8.32 22.67 4.33
C SER A 124 8.32 23.98 3.53
N SER A 125 7.25 24.79 3.55
CA SER A 125 7.33 26.18 3.05
C SER A 125 6.48 27.15 3.87
N LYS A 126 7.10 28.24 4.34
CA LYS A 126 6.55 29.15 5.37
C LYS A 126 5.24 29.89 5.01
N LEU A 127 4.82 29.94 3.77
CA LEU A 127 3.58 30.63 3.34
C LEU A 127 2.45 29.67 2.96
N LEU A 128 2.75 28.59 2.28
CA LEU A 128 1.77 27.52 1.97
C LEU A 128 1.42 26.70 3.22
N SER A 129 2.33 26.61 4.21
CA SER A 129 2.13 25.83 5.43
C SER A 129 0.97 26.30 6.29
N LYS A 130 0.71 27.61 6.40
CA LYS A 130 -0.41 28.13 7.22
C LYS A 130 -1.79 27.85 6.62
N LEU A 131 -1.95 27.95 5.33
CA LEU A 131 -3.22 27.63 4.65
C LEU A 131 -3.43 26.13 4.56
N ILE A 132 -2.37 25.37 4.28
CA ILE A 132 -2.40 23.90 4.24
C ILE A 132 -2.64 23.33 5.64
N SER A 133 -2.01 23.87 6.69
CA SER A 133 -2.23 23.39 8.07
C SER A 133 -3.64 23.69 8.59
N LEU A 134 -4.31 24.70 8.07
CA LEU A 134 -5.69 25.00 8.46
C LEU A 134 -6.70 24.04 7.81
N ILE A 135 -6.41 23.56 6.59
CA ILE A 135 -7.27 22.64 5.82
C ILE A 135 -6.94 21.18 6.14
N PHE A 136 -5.68 20.88 6.42
CA PHE A 136 -5.14 19.53 6.62
C PHE A 136 -4.58 19.34 8.04
N SER A 137 -5.36 19.69 9.05
CA SER A 137 -5.07 19.36 10.46
C SER A 137 -5.96 18.21 10.92
N GLY A 138 -5.42 17.33 11.78
CA GLY A 138 -6.16 16.19 12.32
C GLY A 138 -6.16 14.96 11.42
N VAL A 139 -7.20 14.13 11.56
CA VAL A 139 -7.30 12.83 10.88
C VAL A 139 -8.30 12.92 9.74
N HIS A 140 -7.86 12.60 8.55
CA HIS A 140 -8.65 12.64 7.32
C HIS A 140 -8.57 11.34 6.54
N THR A 141 -9.53 11.13 5.64
CA THR A 141 -9.59 9.98 4.75
C THR A 141 -9.25 10.37 3.32
N ILE A 142 -8.32 9.64 2.72
CA ILE A 142 -8.10 9.70 1.27
C ILE A 142 -8.59 8.38 0.68
N ALA A 143 -9.58 8.49 -0.19
CA ALA A 143 -10.05 7.37 -1.00
C ALA A 143 -9.61 7.60 -2.43
N ALA A 144 -9.07 6.57 -3.00
CA ALA A 144 -8.46 6.74 -4.27
C ALA A 144 -8.44 5.46 -5.11
N ASP A 145 -8.41 5.56 -6.47
CA ASP A 145 -8.68 4.50 -7.43
C ASP A 145 -7.73 4.61 -8.65
N GLY A 146 -7.21 3.50 -9.20
CA GLY A 146 -6.31 3.48 -10.35
C GLY A 146 -5.90 2.10 -10.86
N GLN A 147 -4.87 2.09 -11.68
CA GLN A 147 -4.28 0.89 -12.24
C GLN A 147 -2.94 0.57 -11.58
N LEU A 148 -2.76 -0.65 -11.15
CA LEU A 148 -1.46 -1.21 -10.84
C LEU A 148 -0.81 -1.68 -12.13
N VAL A 149 0.23 -0.98 -12.57
CA VAL A 149 1.10 -1.45 -13.66
C VAL A 149 2.30 -2.14 -13.04
N ALA A 150 2.28 -3.47 -13.01
CA ALA A 150 3.32 -4.28 -12.36
C ALA A 150 3.82 -5.36 -13.33
N LYS A 151 4.94 -5.09 -13.99
CA LYS A 151 5.57 -5.95 -14.99
C LYS A 151 7.08 -5.70 -15.07
N ASP A 152 7.80 -6.67 -15.59
CA ASP A 152 9.24 -6.59 -15.83
C ASP A 152 10.02 -6.22 -14.55
N GLY A 153 9.60 -6.79 -13.41
CA GLY A 153 10.23 -6.55 -12.11
C GLY A 153 9.92 -5.19 -11.50
N LYS A 154 9.12 -4.35 -12.14
CA LYS A 154 8.77 -3.00 -11.66
C LYS A 154 7.28 -2.83 -11.53
N ALA A 155 6.88 -2.01 -10.56
CA ALA A 155 5.51 -1.61 -10.42
C ALA A 155 5.37 -0.12 -10.20
N GLN A 156 4.27 0.41 -10.69
CA GLN A 156 3.86 1.80 -10.56
C GLN A 156 2.36 1.86 -10.43
N PHE A 157 1.91 2.76 -9.62
CA PHE A 157 0.52 3.09 -9.56
C PHE A 157 0.19 4.28 -10.46
N LYS A 158 -0.70 4.07 -11.40
CA LYS A 158 -1.23 5.13 -12.27
C LYS A 158 -2.55 5.63 -11.71
N MET A 159 -2.51 6.77 -11.03
CA MET A 159 -3.66 7.42 -10.45
C MET A 159 -4.58 8.02 -11.51
N ASN A 160 -5.88 7.77 -11.49
CA ASN A 160 -6.92 8.48 -12.26
C ASN A 160 -7.72 9.49 -11.39
N GLN A 161 -8.15 9.18 -10.16
CA GLN A 161 -8.92 10.09 -9.27
C GLN A 161 -8.69 9.79 -7.78
N ALA A 162 -8.88 10.79 -6.93
CA ALA A 162 -8.94 10.61 -5.50
C ALA A 162 -9.89 11.61 -4.83
N LEU A 163 -10.38 11.21 -3.67
CA LEU A 163 -11.26 12.00 -2.82
C LEU A 163 -10.59 12.21 -1.45
N PHE A 164 -10.72 13.40 -0.93
CA PHE A 164 -10.35 13.77 0.41
C PHE A 164 -11.64 14.00 1.21
N ASP A 165 -11.89 13.19 2.21
CA ASP A 165 -13.16 13.16 2.96
C ASP A 165 -14.40 13.16 2.05
N GLY A 166 -14.34 12.39 0.96
CA GLY A 166 -15.42 12.30 -0.01
C GLY A 166 -15.48 13.45 -1.03
N SER A 167 -14.65 14.47 -0.90
CA SER A 167 -14.61 15.63 -1.82
C SER A 167 -13.44 15.56 -2.79
N ALA A 168 -13.65 15.94 -4.04
CA ALA A 168 -12.57 15.98 -5.03
C ALA A 168 -11.57 17.09 -4.71
N LEU A 169 -10.29 16.76 -4.71
CA LEU A 169 -9.18 17.70 -4.65
C LEU A 169 -8.41 17.72 -5.98
N SER A 170 -7.59 18.75 -6.15
CA SER A 170 -6.72 18.81 -7.33
C SER A 170 -5.72 17.64 -7.32
N LYS A 171 -5.53 17.04 -8.49
CA LYS A 171 -4.64 15.88 -8.66
C LYS A 171 -3.22 16.12 -8.11
N PRO A 172 -2.53 17.24 -8.41
CA PRO A 172 -1.18 17.49 -7.89
C PRO A 172 -1.11 17.54 -6.36
N LEU A 173 -2.16 18.04 -5.70
CA LEU A 173 -2.20 18.13 -4.25
C LEU A 173 -2.30 16.73 -3.63
N ILE A 174 -3.18 15.89 -4.16
CA ILE A 174 -3.33 14.51 -3.69
C ILE A 174 -2.07 13.69 -3.97
N GLU A 175 -1.49 13.81 -5.16
CA GLU A 175 -0.21 13.15 -5.49
C GLU A 175 0.89 13.54 -4.49
N GLY A 176 0.96 14.82 -4.14
CA GLY A 176 1.88 15.31 -3.12
C GLY A 176 1.66 14.68 -1.74
N ILE A 177 0.41 14.51 -1.32
CA ILE A 177 0.07 13.85 -0.04
C ILE A 177 0.47 12.38 -0.07
N ILE A 178 0.11 11.65 -1.12
CA ILE A 178 0.42 10.22 -1.25
C ILE A 178 1.92 9.98 -1.22
N SER A 179 2.66 10.73 -2.03
CA SER A 179 4.12 10.66 -2.03
C SER A 179 4.73 11.03 -0.67
N ALA A 180 4.16 12.00 0.05
CA ALA A 180 4.61 12.38 1.39
C ALA A 180 4.39 11.25 2.40
N VAL A 181 3.21 10.61 2.38
CA VAL A 181 2.89 9.45 3.24
C VAL A 181 3.83 8.28 2.94
N GLY A 182 4.05 7.96 1.67
CA GLY A 182 4.94 6.87 1.25
C GLY A 182 6.38 7.10 1.68
N ARG A 183 6.89 8.33 1.53
CA ARG A 183 8.26 8.69 1.99
C ARG A 183 8.44 8.65 3.51
N LYS A 184 7.37 8.69 4.29
CA LYS A 184 7.43 8.52 5.76
C LYS A 184 7.46 7.06 6.20
N GLN A 185 7.11 6.12 5.33
CA GLN A 185 7.15 4.70 5.67
C GLN A 185 8.61 4.21 5.82
N ASN A 186 8.78 3.01 6.37
CA ASN A 186 10.08 2.38 6.53
C ASN A 186 10.07 0.94 5.94
N PRO A 187 10.74 0.69 4.81
CA PRO A 187 11.55 1.65 4.03
C PRO A 187 10.69 2.72 3.34
N PRO A 188 11.25 3.91 3.06
CA PRO A 188 10.53 4.94 2.33
C PRO A 188 10.33 4.53 0.86
N PHE A 189 9.17 4.86 0.31
CA PHE A 189 8.85 4.60 -1.10
C PHE A 189 7.91 5.68 -1.65
N ASP A 190 7.82 5.78 -2.96
CA ASP A 190 6.82 6.63 -3.62
C ASP A 190 5.97 5.74 -4.55
N PRO A 191 4.70 5.48 -4.22
CA PRO A 191 3.86 4.58 -5.00
C PRO A 191 3.53 5.11 -6.39
N LEU A 192 3.68 6.40 -6.63
CA LEU A 192 3.39 7.04 -7.92
C LEU A 192 4.57 6.95 -8.90
N GLN A 193 5.74 6.54 -8.42
CA GLN A 193 6.93 6.36 -9.24
C GLN A 193 7.19 4.88 -9.53
N PRO A 194 7.73 4.52 -10.71
CA PRO A 194 8.16 3.15 -10.96
C PRO A 194 9.18 2.71 -9.91
N SER A 195 8.92 1.61 -9.23
CA SER A 195 9.80 1.05 -8.20
C SER A 195 10.00 -0.44 -8.44
N GLU A 196 11.17 -0.96 -8.10
CA GLU A 196 11.46 -2.38 -8.23
C GLU A 196 10.62 -3.20 -7.24
N MET A 197 10.05 -4.30 -7.74
CA MET A 197 9.30 -5.21 -6.90
C MET A 197 10.26 -6.08 -6.07
N PRO A 198 9.97 -6.25 -4.79
CA PRO A 198 10.81 -7.09 -3.94
C PRO A 198 10.64 -8.58 -4.26
N TYR A 199 11.55 -9.42 -3.74
CA TYR A 199 11.54 -10.88 -3.87
C TYR A 199 11.58 -11.39 -5.31
N GLU A 200 12.16 -10.62 -6.22
CA GLU A 200 12.22 -10.95 -7.65
C GLU A 200 10.83 -11.19 -8.27
N ILE A 201 9.79 -10.53 -7.75
CA ILE A 201 8.48 -10.54 -8.38
C ILE A 201 8.60 -9.90 -9.76
N ASN A 202 8.19 -10.63 -10.80
CA ASN A 202 8.26 -10.17 -12.17
C ASN A 202 6.99 -9.44 -12.60
N LYS A 203 5.81 -9.92 -12.16
CA LYS A 203 4.51 -9.40 -12.59
C LYS A 203 3.47 -9.55 -11.48
N VAL A 204 2.47 -8.64 -11.47
CA VAL A 204 1.25 -8.78 -10.67
C VAL A 204 0.04 -8.47 -11.55
N ASP A 205 -0.92 -9.37 -11.59
CA ASP A 205 -2.22 -9.16 -12.22
C ASP A 205 -3.29 -8.90 -11.16
N VAL A 206 -4.13 -7.90 -11.40
CA VAL A 206 -5.22 -7.51 -10.50
C VAL A 206 -6.54 -8.01 -11.08
N HIS A 207 -7.26 -8.79 -10.29
CA HIS A 207 -8.57 -9.36 -10.61
C HIS A 207 -9.58 -8.99 -9.52
N PRO A 208 -10.90 -9.11 -9.79
CA PRO A 208 -11.91 -8.86 -8.78
C PRO A 208 -11.68 -9.70 -7.51
N ARG A 209 -11.41 -9.01 -6.38
CA ARG A 209 -11.21 -9.58 -5.04
C ARG A 209 -9.91 -10.39 -4.83
N TYR A 210 -8.97 -10.40 -5.76
CA TYR A 210 -7.66 -11.02 -5.56
C TYR A 210 -6.62 -10.47 -6.54
N ILE A 211 -5.36 -10.75 -6.23
CA ILE A 211 -4.24 -10.54 -7.15
C ILE A 211 -3.51 -11.86 -7.40
N ILE A 212 -2.82 -11.93 -8.55
CA ILE A 212 -1.89 -13.02 -8.88
C ILE A 212 -0.49 -12.42 -8.99
N VAL A 213 0.44 -12.98 -8.23
CA VAL A 213 1.86 -12.60 -8.20
C VAL A 213 2.66 -13.65 -8.93
N TYR A 214 3.56 -13.25 -9.82
CA TYR A 214 4.43 -14.12 -10.62
C TYR A 214 5.90 -13.81 -10.31
N GLN A 215 6.66 -14.87 -10.06
CA GLN A 215 8.13 -14.85 -9.85
C GLN A 215 8.84 -15.73 -10.84
#